data_4aa4abd027dde876d48655aab9f5c5a6
#
_entry.id   4aa4abd027dde876d48655aab9f5c5a6
#
_cell.length_a   1.000
_cell.length_b   1.000
_cell.length_c   1.000
_cell.angle_alpha   90.00
_cell.angle_beta   90.00
_cell.angle_gamma   90.00
#
_symmetry.space_group_name_H-M   'P 1'
#
loop_
_entity.id
_entity.type
_entity.pdbx_description
1 polymer ?
#
loop_
_entity_poly.entity_id
_entity_poly.type
_entity_poly.pdbx_seq_one_letter_code
_entity_poly.pdbx_strand_id
1 'polypeptide(L)'
;MMLGPAAISDDSDRPLRPVRPAEVYFHLDWKAAFLKWNQSTAIVEAKGPRMLPLTGYGDARADVRIYRIDPLHQGLWPFPASPVMINEQAPPPFPGEEPETLKHPGAGYVDPALLAQHLRLLGSPLVSRVVELPLADKGNTTHFGLDLKPLLDGVVGANKPGTYLVGLRRLTGSSERAFVRVQVTNLSVTTVEERDRAVMYVRTLDSGDAVRGAVVRIAGRLRTPDP
;
A
#
# COMPACT_ATOMS: atom_id res chain seq x y z
N MET A 1 20.40 23.17 28.40
CA MET A 1 21.73 22.55 28.24
C MET A 1 22.64 23.63 27.66
N MET A 2 23.62 24.11 28.42
CA MET A 2 24.59 25.06 27.90
C MET A 2 25.68 24.30 27.16
N LEU A 3 25.84 24.58 25.90
CA LEU A 3 26.95 24.06 25.09
C LEU A 3 28.13 25.04 25.21
N GLY A 4 29.30 24.53 25.53
CA GLY A 4 30.52 25.33 25.53
C GLY A 4 30.87 25.86 24.11
N PRO A 5 31.64 26.92 23.99
CA PRO A 5 31.91 27.62 22.72
C PRO A 5 32.68 26.80 21.68
N ALA A 6 33.12 25.58 21.99
CA ALA A 6 33.78 24.66 21.09
C ALA A 6 32.95 23.39 20.80
N ALA A 7 31.66 23.37 21.22
CA ALA A 7 30.82 22.18 21.12
C ALA A 7 30.15 21.99 19.74
N ILE A 8 30.27 22.98 18.85
CA ILE A 8 29.67 22.94 17.51
C ILE A 8 30.74 23.35 16.50
N SER A 9 30.96 22.52 15.50
CA SER A 9 31.79 22.80 14.34
C SER A 9 30.98 22.66 13.05
N ASP A 10 31.46 23.32 11.99
CA ASP A 10 30.92 23.11 10.65
C ASP A 10 31.45 21.80 10.03
N ASP A 11 31.04 21.52 8.82
CA ASP A 11 31.47 20.35 8.02
C ASP A 11 32.97 20.31 7.70
N SER A 12 33.70 21.38 8.01
CA SER A 12 35.15 21.51 7.87
C SER A 12 35.87 21.54 9.22
N ASP A 13 35.22 21.05 10.29
CA ASP A 13 35.72 21.00 11.67
C ASP A 13 36.10 22.36 12.29
N ARG A 14 35.60 23.47 11.74
CA ARG A 14 35.83 24.80 12.28
C ARG A 14 34.85 25.07 13.45
N PRO A 15 35.35 25.41 14.65
CA PRO A 15 34.47 25.67 15.78
C PRO A 15 33.66 26.94 15.56
N LEU A 16 32.37 26.87 15.85
CA LEU A 16 31.51 28.04 15.85
C LEU A 16 31.95 29.01 17.00
N ARG A 17 32.44 30.18 16.62
CA ARG A 17 32.81 31.23 17.55
C ARG A 17 31.77 32.35 17.50
N PRO A 18 30.83 32.43 18.45
CA PRO A 18 29.90 33.54 18.47
C PRO A 18 30.65 34.86 18.75
N VAL A 19 30.33 35.88 17.98
CA VAL A 19 30.95 37.23 18.07
C VAL A 19 30.51 37.94 19.38
N ARG A 20 29.42 37.46 19.99
CA ARG A 20 28.93 37.90 21.30
C ARG A 20 28.41 36.70 22.07
N PRO A 21 28.38 36.70 23.41
CA PRO A 21 27.68 35.67 24.17
C PRO A 21 26.19 35.75 23.83
N ALA A 22 25.77 34.91 22.89
CA ALA A 22 24.40 34.78 22.46
C ALA A 22 23.92 33.37 22.84
N GLU A 23 22.75 33.29 23.42
CA GLU A 23 22.06 32.02 23.57
C GLU A 23 21.65 31.57 22.16
N VAL A 24 22.15 30.43 21.73
CA VAL A 24 21.76 29.81 20.47
C VAL A 24 20.72 28.76 20.80
N TYR A 25 19.51 28.97 20.35
CA TYR A 25 18.42 28.02 20.50
C TYR A 25 18.41 27.06 19.30
N PHE A 26 18.58 25.77 19.58
CA PHE A 26 18.41 24.73 18.60
C PHE A 26 17.03 24.13 18.79
N HIS A 27 16.23 24.18 17.76
CA HIS A 27 15.01 23.40 17.68
C HIS A 27 15.36 22.05 17.07
N LEU A 28 15.35 21.00 17.89
CA LEU A 28 15.49 19.63 17.40
C LEU A 28 14.09 19.13 17.08
N ASP A 29 13.77 19.09 15.80
CA ASP A 29 12.56 18.40 15.35
C ASP A 29 12.71 16.90 15.63
N TRP A 30 11.92 16.41 16.57
CA TRP A 30 11.78 14.98 16.76
C TRP A 30 11.10 14.40 15.54
N LYS A 31 11.84 13.67 14.73
CA LYS A 31 11.27 12.92 13.63
C LYS A 31 10.38 11.83 14.20
N ALA A 32 9.08 12.00 14.07
CA ALA A 32 8.11 10.99 14.50
C ALA A 32 8.29 9.71 13.68
N ALA A 33 8.17 8.57 14.35
CA ALA A 33 8.17 7.29 13.66
C ALA A 33 7.04 7.22 12.64
N PHE A 34 7.30 6.68 11.46
CA PHE A 34 6.32 6.52 10.40
C PHE A 34 6.57 5.27 9.58
N LEU A 35 5.52 4.80 8.92
CA LEU A 35 5.55 3.68 8.00
C LEU A 35 4.53 3.92 6.91
N LYS A 36 4.94 3.89 5.65
CA LYS A 36 4.06 4.18 4.52
C LYS A 36 4.33 3.28 3.32
N TRP A 37 3.30 2.99 2.57
CA TRP A 37 3.39 2.41 1.24
C TRP A 37 3.95 3.44 0.26
N ASN A 38 4.80 2.99 -0.66
CA ASN A 38 5.29 3.84 -1.75
C ASN A 38 4.33 3.86 -2.95
N GLN A 39 3.34 2.98 -2.94
CA GLN A 39 2.34 2.84 -3.99
C GLN A 39 1.00 2.35 -3.42
N SER A 40 -0.10 2.59 -4.13
CA SER A 40 -1.44 2.18 -3.72
C SER A 40 -1.88 0.86 -4.35
N THR A 41 -1.35 0.56 -5.52
CA THR A 41 -1.62 -0.68 -6.25
C THR A 41 -0.32 -1.32 -6.68
N ALA A 42 -0.25 -2.63 -6.63
CA ALA A 42 0.89 -3.40 -7.08
C ALA A 42 0.46 -4.59 -7.91
N ILE A 43 1.24 -4.88 -8.94
CA ILE A 43 1.22 -6.16 -9.63
C ILE A 43 2.54 -6.83 -9.28
N VAL A 44 2.47 -8.02 -8.70
CA VAL A 44 3.63 -8.82 -8.33
C VAL A 44 3.57 -10.18 -9.00
N GLU A 45 4.72 -10.67 -9.41
CA GLU A 45 4.81 -11.96 -10.09
C GLU A 45 4.51 -13.12 -9.14
N ALA A 46 3.66 -14.04 -9.58
CA ALA A 46 3.31 -15.21 -8.77
C ALA A 46 4.53 -16.12 -8.51
N LYS A 47 5.44 -16.24 -9.48
CA LYS A 47 6.65 -17.08 -9.39
C LYS A 47 7.90 -16.29 -8.96
N GLY A 48 7.84 -14.96 -9.03
CA GLY A 48 8.94 -14.06 -8.66
C GLY A 48 8.93 -13.61 -7.19
N PRO A 49 9.79 -12.66 -6.85
CA PRO A 49 9.75 -12.00 -5.56
C PRO A 49 8.47 -11.18 -5.41
N ARG A 50 7.80 -11.33 -4.25
CA ARG A 50 6.54 -10.63 -3.97
C ARG A 50 6.76 -9.48 -3.00
N MET A 51 7.67 -8.59 -3.39
CA MET A 51 8.10 -7.47 -2.56
C MET A 51 7.23 -6.24 -2.80
N LEU A 52 6.64 -5.71 -1.73
CA LEU A 52 5.93 -4.44 -1.76
C LEU A 52 6.81 -3.32 -1.20
N PRO A 53 7.06 -2.25 -1.95
CA PRO A 53 7.95 -1.18 -1.53
C PRO A 53 7.33 -0.33 -0.42
N LEU A 54 8.11 -0.13 0.63
CA LEU A 54 7.78 0.62 1.83
C LEU A 54 8.87 1.65 2.13
N THR A 55 8.46 2.68 2.83
CA THR A 55 9.38 3.62 3.48
C THR A 55 8.98 3.77 4.93
N GLY A 56 9.96 3.73 5.81
CA GLY A 56 9.69 3.83 7.23
C GLY A 56 10.85 4.37 8.06
N TYR A 57 10.52 4.69 9.31
CA TYR A 57 11.43 5.17 10.33
C TYR A 57 10.91 4.81 11.71
N GLY A 58 11.76 4.30 12.57
CA GLY A 58 11.52 4.19 14.02
C GLY A 58 10.68 2.99 14.49
N ASP A 59 10.00 2.27 13.61
CA ASP A 59 9.20 1.10 13.99
C ASP A 59 9.90 -0.20 13.59
N ALA A 60 10.14 -1.09 14.57
CA ALA A 60 10.73 -2.40 14.31
C ALA A 60 9.71 -3.45 13.85
N ARG A 61 8.43 -3.23 14.08
CA ARG A 61 7.36 -4.20 13.81
C ARG A 61 6.11 -3.51 13.30
N ALA A 62 5.35 -4.25 12.48
CA ALA A 62 4.04 -3.81 12.01
C ALA A 62 3.03 -4.95 12.02
N ASP A 63 1.75 -4.61 12.20
CA ASP A 63 0.63 -5.53 12.05
C ASP A 63 0.18 -5.53 10.58
N VAL A 64 0.29 -6.69 9.94
CA VAL A 64 -0.10 -6.92 8.54
C VAL A 64 -1.37 -7.74 8.50
N ARG A 65 -2.36 -7.25 7.74
CA ARG A 65 -3.58 -7.99 7.41
C ARG A 65 -3.72 -8.13 5.91
N ILE A 66 -4.10 -9.32 5.45
CA ILE A 66 -4.32 -9.60 4.03
C ILE A 66 -5.71 -10.19 3.86
N TYR A 67 -6.50 -9.54 3.01
CA TYR A 67 -7.81 -10.02 2.60
C TYR A 67 -7.75 -10.46 1.14
N ARG A 68 -8.34 -11.59 0.82
CA ARG A 68 -8.55 -11.98 -0.58
C ARG A 68 -9.79 -11.29 -1.10
N ILE A 69 -9.70 -10.70 -2.27
CA ILE A 69 -10.84 -10.04 -2.92
C ILE A 69 -11.08 -10.62 -4.31
N ASP A 70 -12.33 -10.58 -4.73
CA ASP A 70 -12.67 -10.82 -6.14
C ASP A 70 -12.20 -9.59 -6.95
N PRO A 71 -11.38 -9.77 -8.00
CA PRO A 71 -10.93 -8.66 -8.84
C PRO A 71 -12.07 -7.92 -9.54
N LEU A 72 -13.23 -8.57 -9.69
CA LEU A 72 -14.43 -7.99 -10.32
C LEU A 72 -15.43 -7.43 -9.31
N HIS A 73 -15.09 -7.43 -8.02
CA HIS A 73 -15.97 -6.89 -6.98
C HIS A 73 -16.11 -5.37 -7.16
N GLN A 74 -17.29 -4.94 -7.60
CA GLN A 74 -17.54 -3.54 -7.98
C GLN A 74 -17.36 -2.56 -6.81
N GLY A 75 -17.66 -2.98 -5.57
CA GLY A 75 -17.46 -2.18 -4.37
C GLY A 75 -16.00 -1.92 -4.00
N LEU A 76 -15.05 -2.70 -4.55
CA LEU A 76 -13.62 -2.57 -4.30
C LEU A 76 -12.83 -2.21 -5.57
N TRP A 77 -13.50 -1.85 -6.64
CA TRP A 77 -12.90 -1.49 -7.91
C TRP A 77 -13.53 -0.24 -8.54
N PRO A 78 -12.72 0.63 -9.14
CA PRO A 78 -11.28 0.70 -9.09
C PRO A 78 -10.80 1.15 -7.70
N PHE A 79 -9.71 0.57 -7.24
CA PHE A 79 -9.08 0.99 -5.99
C PHE A 79 -8.39 2.34 -6.19
N PRO A 80 -8.35 3.22 -5.17
CA PRO A 80 -7.80 4.56 -5.31
C PRO A 80 -6.31 4.56 -5.69
N ALA A 81 -5.87 5.66 -6.28
CA ALA A 81 -4.48 5.87 -6.67
C ALA A 81 -3.53 6.10 -5.47
N SER A 82 -4.04 6.35 -4.28
CA SER A 82 -3.27 6.51 -3.05
C SER A 82 -3.63 5.43 -2.04
N PRO A 83 -2.72 5.02 -1.14
CA PRO A 83 -3.06 4.14 -0.04
C PRO A 83 -4.23 4.70 0.77
N VAL A 84 -5.17 3.84 1.13
CA VAL A 84 -6.35 4.25 1.91
C VAL A 84 -6.10 3.98 3.38
N MET A 85 -6.20 5.03 4.19
CA MET A 85 -6.10 4.95 5.64
C MET A 85 -7.46 4.65 6.25
N ILE A 86 -7.56 3.61 7.03
CA ILE A 86 -8.80 3.18 7.67
C ILE A 86 -8.59 2.99 9.16
N ASN A 87 -9.45 3.60 9.95
CA ASN A 87 -9.59 3.25 11.36
C ASN A 87 -10.53 2.05 11.49
N GLU A 88 -9.99 0.86 11.64
CA GLU A 88 -10.77 -0.38 11.76
C GLU A 88 -11.64 -0.43 13.03
N GLN A 89 -11.36 0.41 14.03
CA GLN A 89 -12.11 0.51 15.27
C GLN A 89 -13.26 1.53 15.21
N ALA A 90 -13.29 2.36 14.18
CA ALA A 90 -14.37 3.31 14.01
C ALA A 90 -15.72 2.57 13.82
N PRO A 91 -16.80 3.02 14.45
CA PRO A 91 -18.11 2.47 14.21
C PRO A 91 -18.52 2.66 12.74
N PRO A 92 -19.36 1.78 12.18
CA PRO A 92 -19.88 1.99 10.85
C PRO A 92 -20.68 3.30 10.80
N PRO A 93 -20.52 4.12 9.76
CA PRO A 93 -21.27 5.37 9.64
C PRO A 93 -22.78 5.15 9.47
N PHE A 94 -23.16 4.01 8.90
CA PHE A 94 -24.54 3.65 8.62
C PHE A 94 -24.83 2.22 9.14
N PRO A 95 -25.18 2.06 10.44
CA PRO A 95 -25.50 0.74 10.98
C PRO A 95 -26.73 0.15 10.29
N GLY A 96 -26.60 -1.03 9.71
CA GLY A 96 -27.71 -1.77 9.10
C GLY A 96 -28.00 -1.45 7.63
N GLU A 97 -27.30 -0.52 7.02
CA GLU A 97 -27.40 -0.26 5.59
C GLU A 97 -26.34 -1.04 4.80
N GLU A 98 -26.70 -1.49 3.59
CA GLU A 98 -25.71 -2.05 2.68
C GLU A 98 -24.76 -0.93 2.19
N PRO A 99 -23.46 -1.19 2.12
CA PRO A 99 -22.51 -0.18 1.68
C PRO A 99 -22.73 0.17 0.20
N GLU A 100 -22.82 1.44 -0.07
CA GLU A 100 -22.80 1.96 -1.44
C GLU A 100 -21.47 1.67 -2.14
N THR A 101 -21.38 2.00 -3.42
CA THR A 101 -20.13 1.84 -4.17
C THR A 101 -19.05 2.78 -3.62
N LEU A 102 -17.80 2.33 -3.59
CA LEU A 102 -16.65 3.11 -3.11
C LEU A 102 -16.40 4.41 -3.88
N LYS A 103 -17.07 4.62 -4.99
CA LYS A 103 -16.93 5.81 -5.83
C LYS A 103 -18.14 6.70 -5.73
N HIS A 104 -17.88 7.93 -5.34
CA HIS A 104 -18.79 9.01 -5.71
C HIS A 104 -18.58 9.35 -7.20
N PRO A 105 -19.65 9.48 -7.99
CA PRO A 105 -19.53 9.90 -9.37
C PRO A 105 -18.74 11.22 -9.46
N GLY A 106 -17.64 11.22 -10.18
CA GLY A 106 -16.82 12.40 -10.44
C GLY A 106 -15.63 12.67 -9.53
N ALA A 107 -15.46 11.98 -8.41
CA ALA A 107 -14.44 12.36 -7.41
C ALA A 107 -13.31 11.36 -7.37
N GLY A 108 -12.72 10.71 -8.02
CA GLY A 108 -11.50 9.86 -7.84
C GLY A 108 -11.12 9.54 -6.36
N TYR A 109 -12.04 9.79 -5.44
CA TYR A 109 -11.91 9.67 -4.00
C TYR A 109 -12.71 8.45 -3.51
N VAL A 110 -12.11 7.69 -2.62
CA VAL A 110 -12.77 6.60 -1.92
C VAL A 110 -13.00 7.03 -0.48
N ASP A 111 -14.23 6.93 -0.03
CA ASP A 111 -14.56 7.16 1.35
C ASP A 111 -13.95 6.05 2.24
N PRO A 112 -13.06 6.39 3.18
CA PRO A 112 -12.46 5.42 4.09
C PRO A 112 -13.49 4.66 4.93
N ALA A 113 -14.61 5.28 5.26
CA ALA A 113 -15.66 4.63 6.05
C ALA A 113 -16.39 3.56 5.24
N LEU A 114 -16.69 3.83 3.96
CA LEU A 114 -17.25 2.81 3.06
C LEU A 114 -16.28 1.65 2.84
N LEU A 115 -15.00 1.92 2.67
CA LEU A 115 -14.01 0.85 2.56
C LEU A 115 -13.94 0.02 3.85
N ALA A 116 -14.00 0.64 5.02
CA ALA A 116 -14.03 -0.07 6.30
C ALA A 116 -15.26 -0.98 6.39
N GLN A 117 -16.41 -0.53 5.91
CA GLN A 117 -17.64 -1.32 5.86
C GLN A 117 -17.50 -2.51 4.89
N HIS A 118 -16.98 -2.30 3.69
CA HIS A 118 -16.69 -3.38 2.74
C HIS A 118 -15.73 -4.43 3.31
N LEU A 119 -14.68 -4.00 4.03
CA LEU A 119 -13.75 -4.91 4.69
C LEU A 119 -14.43 -5.78 5.75
N ARG A 120 -15.36 -5.22 6.51
CA ARG A 120 -16.13 -6.01 7.49
C ARG A 120 -16.97 -7.09 6.80
N LEU A 121 -17.53 -6.81 5.63
CA LEU A 121 -18.29 -7.79 4.84
C LEU A 121 -17.41 -8.90 4.24
N LEU A 122 -16.13 -8.63 3.98
CA LEU A 122 -15.19 -9.68 3.57
C LEU A 122 -14.90 -10.69 4.68
N GLY A 123 -15.27 -10.37 5.94
CA GLY A 123 -15.03 -11.22 7.09
C GLY A 123 -13.59 -11.21 7.58
N SER A 124 -13.12 -12.36 8.08
CA SER A 124 -11.77 -12.46 8.65
C SER A 124 -10.68 -12.39 7.58
N PRO A 125 -9.56 -11.71 7.86
CA PRO A 125 -8.43 -11.69 6.95
C PRO A 125 -7.82 -13.09 6.80
N LEU A 126 -7.29 -13.39 5.61
CA LEU A 126 -6.51 -14.62 5.36
C LEU A 126 -5.24 -14.65 6.20
N VAL A 127 -4.63 -13.49 6.40
CA VAL A 127 -3.42 -13.32 7.19
C VAL A 127 -3.66 -12.17 8.17
N SER A 128 -3.33 -12.41 9.44
CA SER A 128 -3.27 -11.38 10.48
C SER A 128 -2.02 -11.69 11.32
N ARG A 129 -0.95 -10.93 11.09
CA ARG A 129 0.35 -11.17 11.73
C ARG A 129 1.10 -9.90 12.01
N VAL A 130 1.83 -9.90 13.11
CA VAL A 130 2.90 -8.94 13.35
C VAL A 130 4.16 -9.45 12.65
N VAL A 131 4.77 -8.56 11.85
CA VAL A 131 6.00 -8.84 11.10
C VAL A 131 7.12 -7.95 11.59
N GLU A 132 8.34 -8.46 11.58
CA GLU A 132 9.54 -7.68 11.82
C GLU A 132 9.87 -6.86 10.57
N LEU A 133 10.27 -5.60 10.80
CA LEU A 133 10.66 -4.67 9.75
C LEU A 133 12.17 -4.42 9.82
N PRO A 134 12.86 -4.27 8.69
CA PRO A 134 14.29 -4.00 8.67
C PRO A 134 14.62 -2.53 9.00
N LEU A 135 13.98 -1.97 10.03
CA LEU A 135 14.09 -0.58 10.48
C LEU A 135 14.94 -0.45 11.75
N ALA A 136 15.88 -1.33 11.96
CA ALA A 136 16.70 -1.38 13.18
C ALA A 136 17.60 -0.15 13.39
N ASP A 137 17.86 0.64 12.36
CA ASP A 137 18.70 1.83 12.45
C ASP A 137 17.94 3.04 12.94
N LYS A 138 18.31 3.46 14.14
CA LYS A 138 17.69 4.54 14.93
C LYS A 138 18.03 5.94 14.41
N GLY A 139 18.00 6.23 13.17
CA GLY A 139 18.33 7.59 12.73
C GLY A 139 17.92 7.91 11.29
N ASN A 140 17.82 6.90 10.45
CA ASN A 140 17.62 7.11 9.03
C ASN A 140 16.28 6.59 8.52
N THR A 141 15.70 7.32 7.58
CA THR A 141 14.58 6.80 6.78
C THR A 141 15.09 5.66 5.91
N THR A 142 14.42 4.51 5.98
CA THR A 142 14.82 3.32 5.22
C THR A 142 13.77 3.00 4.18
N HIS A 143 14.23 2.68 2.97
CA HIS A 143 13.42 2.10 1.90
C HIS A 143 13.64 0.59 1.91
N PHE A 144 12.56 -0.18 1.95
CA PHE A 144 12.63 -1.63 1.99
C PHE A 144 11.41 -2.28 1.34
N GLY A 145 11.43 -3.59 1.19
CA GLY A 145 10.30 -4.36 0.68
C GLY A 145 9.68 -5.23 1.75
N LEU A 146 8.36 -5.25 1.83
CA LEU A 146 7.62 -6.27 2.57
C LEU A 146 7.45 -7.49 1.68
N ASP A 147 8.04 -8.62 2.07
CA ASP A 147 7.88 -9.88 1.34
C ASP A 147 6.54 -10.52 1.67
N LEU A 148 5.66 -10.60 0.67
CA LEU A 148 4.37 -11.26 0.79
C LEU A 148 4.44 -12.78 0.62
N LYS A 149 5.55 -13.32 0.10
CA LYS A 149 5.67 -14.75 -0.19
C LYS A 149 5.48 -15.63 1.04
N PRO A 150 6.21 -15.43 2.16
CA PRO A 150 6.03 -16.23 3.36
C PRO A 150 4.65 -16.03 4.01
N LEU A 151 3.99 -14.90 3.77
CA LEU A 151 2.66 -14.62 4.30
C LEU A 151 1.57 -15.33 3.52
N LEU A 152 1.68 -15.41 2.20
CA LEU A 152 0.64 -15.98 1.32
C LEU A 152 0.82 -17.46 1.06
N ASP A 153 2.06 -17.95 0.85
CA ASP A 153 2.30 -19.34 0.46
C ASP A 153 1.80 -20.34 1.49
N GLY A 154 1.86 -20.00 2.77
CA GLY A 154 1.35 -20.84 3.86
C GLY A 154 -0.18 -20.92 3.94
N VAL A 155 -0.90 -20.02 3.30
CA VAL A 155 -2.37 -19.92 3.40
C VAL A 155 -3.05 -20.29 2.09
N VAL A 156 -2.55 -19.79 0.97
CA VAL A 156 -3.19 -20.01 -0.35
C VAL A 156 -2.43 -21.02 -1.21
N GLY A 157 -1.26 -21.44 -0.79
CA GLY A 157 -0.36 -22.31 -1.53
C GLY A 157 0.65 -21.55 -2.38
N ALA A 158 1.79 -22.21 -2.62
CA ALA A 158 2.91 -21.61 -3.34
C ALA A 158 2.53 -21.19 -4.76
N ASN A 159 2.96 -20.00 -5.14
CA ASN A 159 2.79 -19.42 -6.49
C ASN A 159 1.33 -19.30 -6.98
N LYS A 160 0.36 -19.31 -6.09
CA LYS A 160 -1.06 -19.14 -6.46
C LYS A 160 -1.36 -17.68 -6.81
N PRO A 161 -2.01 -17.44 -7.96
CA PRO A 161 -2.46 -16.10 -8.31
C PRO A 161 -3.67 -15.68 -7.46
N GLY A 162 -3.86 -14.38 -7.34
CA GLY A 162 -5.00 -13.82 -6.61
C GLY A 162 -4.94 -12.31 -6.52
N THR A 163 -6.03 -11.72 -6.08
CA THR A 163 -6.11 -10.28 -5.79
C THR A 163 -6.36 -10.10 -4.30
N TYR A 164 -5.63 -9.19 -3.71
CA TYR A 164 -5.59 -9.00 -2.27
C TYR A 164 -5.66 -7.51 -1.91
N LEU A 165 -6.25 -7.22 -0.76
CA LEU A 165 -6.03 -5.99 -0.02
C LEU A 165 -5.01 -6.28 1.08
N VAL A 166 -3.91 -5.55 1.05
CA VAL A 166 -2.84 -5.66 2.04
C VAL A 166 -2.86 -4.43 2.92
N GLY A 167 -3.17 -4.61 4.18
CA GLY A 167 -3.25 -3.56 5.18
C GLY A 167 -2.06 -3.59 6.13
N LEU A 168 -1.45 -2.44 6.34
CA LEU A 168 -0.30 -2.25 7.21
C LEU A 168 -0.61 -1.24 8.29
N ARG A 169 -0.38 -1.61 9.55
CA ARG A 169 -0.58 -0.74 10.71
C ARG A 169 0.66 -0.77 11.61
N ARG A 170 1.07 0.39 12.08
CA ARG A 170 2.07 0.53 13.13
C ARG A 170 1.52 -0.03 14.45
N LEU A 171 2.38 -0.58 15.28
CA LEU A 171 1.99 -1.05 16.61
C LEU A 171 1.90 0.10 17.62
N THR A 172 2.55 1.23 17.33
CA THR A 172 2.59 2.43 18.15
C THR A 172 1.95 3.61 17.44
N GLY A 173 1.26 4.47 18.17
CA GLY A 173 0.66 5.69 17.62
C GLY A 173 -0.75 5.48 17.07
N SER A 174 -0.94 5.60 15.76
CA SER A 174 -2.27 5.57 15.14
C SER A 174 -2.91 4.18 15.14
N SER A 175 -4.24 4.13 15.34
CA SER A 175 -5.06 2.94 15.12
C SER A 175 -5.37 2.69 13.64
N GLU A 176 -4.96 3.60 12.76
CA GLU A 176 -5.23 3.52 11.34
C GLU A 176 -4.34 2.50 10.64
N ARG A 177 -4.94 1.82 9.68
CA ARG A 177 -4.28 0.87 8.78
C ARG A 177 -4.29 1.40 7.37
N ALA A 178 -3.12 1.43 6.74
CA ALA A 178 -2.97 1.81 5.34
C ALA A 178 -3.19 0.59 4.43
N PHE A 179 -4.20 0.63 3.57
CA PHE A 179 -4.50 -0.44 2.62
C PHE A 179 -4.02 -0.13 1.22
N VAL A 180 -3.50 -1.15 0.56
CA VAL A 180 -3.13 -1.16 -0.86
C VAL A 180 -3.71 -2.39 -1.54
N ARG A 181 -4.03 -2.26 -2.83
CA ARG A 181 -4.49 -3.39 -3.65
C ARG A 181 -3.30 -4.06 -4.33
N VAL A 182 -3.22 -5.37 -4.20
CA VAL A 182 -2.14 -6.18 -4.76
C VAL A 182 -2.73 -7.29 -5.63
N GLN A 183 -2.22 -7.40 -6.85
CA GLN A 183 -2.52 -8.51 -7.73
C GLN A 183 -1.29 -9.40 -7.86
N VAL A 184 -1.42 -10.65 -7.43
CA VAL A 184 -0.42 -11.69 -7.65
C VAL A 184 -0.77 -12.42 -8.91
N THR A 185 0.05 -12.36 -9.94
CA THR A 185 -0.24 -12.97 -11.25
C THR A 185 1.04 -13.40 -11.97
N ASN A 186 0.92 -14.34 -12.90
CA ASN A 186 1.97 -14.66 -13.87
C ASN A 186 1.54 -14.28 -15.29
N LEU A 187 0.48 -13.48 -15.43
CA LEU A 187 -0.06 -13.09 -16.74
C LEU A 187 0.09 -11.59 -16.95
N SER A 188 0.46 -11.21 -18.16
CA SER A 188 0.34 -9.86 -18.69
C SER A 188 -0.67 -9.81 -19.83
N VAL A 189 -1.38 -8.70 -19.93
CA VAL A 189 -2.29 -8.42 -21.05
C VAL A 189 -1.87 -7.10 -21.69
N THR A 190 -1.55 -7.14 -22.97
CA THR A 190 -1.28 -5.95 -23.77
C THR A 190 -2.43 -5.77 -24.74
N THR A 191 -3.05 -4.59 -24.74
CA THR A 191 -4.13 -4.25 -25.67
C THR A 191 -3.60 -3.32 -26.73
N VAL A 192 -3.86 -3.65 -27.98
CA VAL A 192 -3.63 -2.79 -29.14
C VAL A 192 -5.00 -2.40 -29.70
N GLU A 193 -5.31 -1.11 -29.62
CA GLU A 193 -6.54 -0.55 -30.17
C GLU A 193 -6.32 -0.12 -31.60
N GLU A 194 -7.16 -0.62 -32.49
CA GLU A 194 -7.27 -0.22 -33.88
C GLU A 194 -8.61 0.52 -34.07
N ARG A 195 -8.83 1.05 -35.26
CA ARG A 195 -10.00 1.90 -35.54
C ARG A 195 -11.35 1.20 -35.26
N ASP A 196 -11.43 -0.09 -35.50
CA ASP A 196 -12.65 -0.91 -35.49
C ASP A 196 -12.57 -2.14 -34.58
N ARG A 197 -11.40 -2.38 -33.98
CA ARG A 197 -11.18 -3.54 -33.12
C ARG A 197 -10.11 -3.28 -32.06
N ALA A 198 -10.14 -4.10 -31.01
CA ALA A 198 -9.05 -4.21 -30.04
C ALA A 198 -8.47 -5.63 -30.07
N VAL A 199 -7.15 -5.73 -30.16
CA VAL A 199 -6.42 -7.00 -30.11
C VAL A 199 -5.72 -7.12 -28.77
N MET A 200 -5.93 -8.24 -28.08
CA MET A 200 -5.35 -8.50 -26.76
C MET A 200 -4.34 -9.64 -26.85
N TYR A 201 -3.13 -9.37 -26.41
CA TYR A 201 -2.06 -10.35 -26.30
C TYR A 201 -1.91 -10.75 -24.84
N VAL A 202 -2.13 -12.02 -24.52
CA VAL A 202 -1.94 -12.58 -23.19
C VAL A 202 -0.62 -13.35 -23.18
N ARG A 203 0.29 -12.99 -22.28
CA ARG A 203 1.60 -13.61 -22.14
C ARG A 203 1.88 -13.94 -20.68
N THR A 204 2.78 -14.88 -20.45
CA THR A 204 3.32 -15.14 -19.12
C THR A 204 4.35 -14.06 -18.78
N LEU A 205 4.41 -13.65 -17.50
CA LEU A 205 5.39 -12.66 -17.04
C LEU A 205 6.80 -13.23 -16.94
N ASP A 206 6.92 -14.49 -16.53
CA ASP A 206 8.20 -15.17 -16.29
C ASP A 206 8.97 -15.52 -17.57
N SER A 207 8.29 -15.91 -18.65
CA SER A 207 8.95 -16.33 -19.90
C SER A 207 8.61 -15.46 -21.11
N GLY A 208 7.55 -14.65 -21.02
CA GLY A 208 7.05 -13.87 -22.16
C GLY A 208 6.27 -14.69 -23.19
N ASP A 209 6.03 -15.98 -22.93
CA ASP A 209 5.36 -16.88 -23.86
C ASP A 209 3.88 -16.53 -24.01
N ALA A 210 3.37 -16.73 -25.23
CA ALA A 210 1.96 -16.55 -25.52
C ALA A 210 1.10 -17.61 -24.82
N VAL A 211 0.04 -17.20 -24.14
CA VAL A 211 -0.92 -18.10 -23.49
C VAL A 211 -1.99 -18.49 -24.49
N ARG A 212 -1.92 -19.71 -25.02
CA ARG A 212 -2.91 -20.23 -25.96
C ARG A 212 -4.24 -20.47 -25.26
N GLY A 213 -5.34 -20.12 -25.94
CA GLY A 213 -6.70 -20.32 -25.42
C GLY A 213 -7.06 -19.45 -24.22
N ALA A 214 -6.33 -18.35 -23.98
CA ALA A 214 -6.67 -17.40 -22.93
C ALA A 214 -8.05 -16.80 -23.18
N VAL A 215 -8.86 -16.74 -22.13
CA VAL A 215 -10.16 -16.08 -22.14
C VAL A 215 -10.06 -14.75 -21.43
N VAL A 216 -10.24 -13.66 -22.15
CA VAL A 216 -10.27 -12.31 -21.60
C VAL A 216 -11.72 -11.86 -21.42
N ARG A 217 -12.09 -11.48 -20.21
CA ARG A 217 -13.41 -10.91 -19.89
C ARG A 217 -13.24 -9.46 -19.54
N ILE A 218 -13.99 -8.59 -20.22
CA ILE A 218 -14.02 -7.17 -19.96
C ILE A 218 -15.33 -6.88 -19.21
N ALA A 219 -15.21 -6.42 -17.97
CA ALA A 219 -16.34 -5.91 -17.22
C ALA A 219 -16.32 -4.38 -17.29
N GLY A 220 -17.37 -3.78 -17.82
CA GLY A 220 -17.51 -2.33 -17.93
C GLY A 220 -18.97 -1.92 -17.79
N ARG A 221 -19.23 -0.68 -17.37
CA ARG A 221 -20.55 -0.08 -17.53
C ARG A 221 -20.66 0.40 -18.98
N LEU A 222 -21.68 -0.06 -19.67
CA LEU A 222 -22.11 0.59 -20.90
C LEU A 222 -22.46 2.04 -20.55
N ARG A 223 -21.66 3.00 -21.03
CA ARG A 223 -22.12 4.38 -21.10
C ARG A 223 -23.20 4.39 -22.17
N THR A 224 -24.43 4.58 -21.78
CA THR A 224 -25.44 5.07 -22.72
C THR A 224 -24.93 6.42 -23.23
N PRO A 225 -24.83 6.65 -24.54
CA PRO A 225 -24.60 7.97 -25.06
C PRO A 225 -25.68 8.88 -24.50
N ASP A 226 -25.28 10.05 -23.98
CA ASP A 226 -26.24 11.08 -23.67
C ASP A 226 -27.04 11.40 -24.95
N PRO A 227 -28.38 11.56 -24.83
CA PRO A 227 -29.25 11.85 -25.98
C PRO A 227 -28.90 13.14 -26.64
#